data_99dc5a991d29266fd82eab3d349f4cb8
#
_entry.id   99dc5a991d29266fd82eab3d349f4cb8
#
_cell.length_a   1.000
_cell.length_b   1.000
_cell.length_c   1.000
_cell.angle_alpha   90.00
_cell.angle_beta   90.00
_cell.angle_gamma   90.00
#
_symmetry.space_group_name_H-M   'P 1'
#
loop_
_entity.id
_entity.type
_entity.pdbx_description
1 polymer ?
#
loop_
_entity_poly.entity_id
_entity_poly.type
_entity_poly.pdbx_seq_one_letter_code
_entity_poly.pdbx_strand_id
1 'polypeptide(L)'
;MAYLSLYRKWRPSRFEEVVGQEVSVRILTHSLDKKRLHHAYLFCGPRGVGKTTTARLLAMAVNCEKGITPQPCGECESCRTIQEGNSLDVVEIDAASHRGIDEIRELRERVKYVPLQSRFKVYIIDEVHMLTTEAFNALLKTLEEPPEHVIFVLATTEPRRLPDTIISRCVKIIFNPLPEEAVVKKLEEIAREEGAAIEEEVFYLIARKAGGSMRDAEGMLEQILAWGEEEPVDLATASLIL
;
A
#
# COMPACT_ATOMS: atom_id res chain seq x y z
N MET A 1 5.56 20.12 -16.40
CA MET A 1 5.72 18.98 -15.45
C MET A 1 4.68 17.94 -15.86
N ALA A 2 5.00 16.64 -15.78
CA ALA A 2 4.00 15.61 -16.03
C ALA A 2 2.95 15.66 -14.91
N TYR A 3 1.67 15.57 -15.27
CA TYR A 3 0.55 15.51 -14.32
C TYR A 3 0.69 14.26 -13.44
N LEU A 4 0.60 14.42 -12.13
CA LEU A 4 0.66 13.32 -11.17
C LEU A 4 -0.76 13.07 -10.64
N SER A 5 -1.29 11.88 -10.85
CA SER A 5 -2.63 11.50 -10.37
C SER A 5 -2.77 11.66 -8.86
N LEU A 6 -3.96 12.03 -8.39
CA LEU A 6 -4.25 12.31 -6.97
C LEU A 6 -3.83 11.15 -6.07
N TYR A 7 -4.13 9.90 -6.42
CA TYR A 7 -3.77 8.72 -5.63
C TYR A 7 -2.24 8.51 -5.47
N ARG A 8 -1.42 9.17 -6.30
CA ARG A 8 0.05 9.20 -6.16
C ARG A 8 0.50 10.41 -5.36
N LYS A 9 -0.07 11.59 -5.66
CA LYS A 9 0.26 12.85 -4.98
C LYS A 9 -0.09 12.80 -3.50
N TRP A 10 -1.26 12.23 -3.16
CA TRP A 10 -1.80 12.14 -1.80
C TRP A 10 -1.53 10.81 -1.11
N ARG A 11 -0.59 10.02 -1.64
CA ARG A 11 -0.22 8.75 -1.01
C ARG A 11 0.38 9.00 0.38
N PRO A 12 -0.15 8.38 1.45
CA PRO A 12 0.39 8.48 2.80
C PRO A 12 1.90 8.28 2.87
N SER A 13 2.58 9.20 3.53
CA SER A 13 4.02 9.17 3.81
C SER A 13 4.33 8.77 5.26
N ARG A 14 3.30 8.71 6.12
CA ARG A 14 3.36 8.31 7.52
C ARG A 14 2.23 7.36 7.86
N PHE A 15 2.42 6.56 8.91
CA PHE A 15 1.39 5.61 9.35
C PHE A 15 0.11 6.30 9.85
N GLU A 16 0.23 7.48 10.46
CA GLU A 16 -0.89 8.27 10.97
C GLU A 16 -1.81 8.80 9.84
N GLU A 17 -1.29 8.89 8.63
CA GLU A 17 -2.04 9.34 7.44
C GLU A 17 -2.84 8.22 6.78
N VAL A 18 -2.66 6.95 7.22
CA VAL A 18 -3.38 5.80 6.68
C VAL A 18 -4.79 5.76 7.26
N VAL A 19 -5.76 6.21 6.48
CA VAL A 19 -7.16 6.39 6.88
C VAL A 19 -7.84 5.03 7.13
N GLY A 20 -8.60 4.91 8.23
CA GLY A 20 -9.52 3.80 8.51
C GLY A 20 -8.86 2.44 8.78
N GLN A 21 -7.54 2.41 9.07
CA GLN A 21 -6.79 1.18 9.33
C GLN A 21 -6.07 1.18 10.69
N GLU A 22 -6.67 1.81 11.70
CA GLU A 22 -6.06 2.07 13.01
C GLU A 22 -5.51 0.80 13.67
N VAL A 23 -6.26 -0.31 13.60
CA VAL A 23 -5.86 -1.60 14.20
C VAL A 23 -4.62 -2.16 13.49
N SER A 24 -4.63 -2.18 12.16
CA SER A 24 -3.53 -2.69 11.33
C SER A 24 -2.27 -1.86 11.50
N VAL A 25 -2.41 -0.54 11.50
CA VAL A 25 -1.33 0.42 11.76
C VAL A 25 -0.76 0.22 13.16
N ARG A 26 -1.62 0.09 14.18
CA ARG A 26 -1.19 -0.12 15.57
C ARG A 26 -0.39 -1.41 15.77
N ILE A 27 -0.78 -2.51 15.11
CA ILE A 27 -0.03 -3.78 15.17
C ILE A 27 1.37 -3.58 14.58
N LEU A 28 1.49 -2.93 13.42
CA LEU A 28 2.77 -2.70 12.76
C LEU A 28 3.67 -1.74 13.56
N THR A 29 3.13 -0.61 13.99
CA THR A 29 3.89 0.38 14.76
C THR A 29 4.36 -0.16 16.10
N HIS A 30 3.54 -0.96 16.79
CA HIS A 30 3.95 -1.64 18.01
C HIS A 30 5.08 -2.65 17.79
N SER A 31 5.02 -3.41 16.69
CA SER A 31 6.08 -4.35 16.30
C SER A 31 7.41 -3.63 16.02
N LEU A 32 7.33 -2.46 15.35
CA LEU A 32 8.48 -1.59 15.08
C LEU A 32 9.09 -1.00 16.37
N ASP A 33 8.27 -0.49 17.29
CA ASP A 33 8.70 0.06 18.58
C ASP A 33 9.43 -0.98 19.42
N LYS A 34 8.93 -2.21 19.44
CA LYS A 34 9.54 -3.33 20.15
C LYS A 34 10.71 -3.96 19.41
N LYS A 35 11.01 -3.51 18.20
CA LYS A 35 12.01 -4.11 17.28
C LYS A 35 11.78 -5.63 17.10
N ARG A 36 10.51 -6.06 17.14
CA ARG A 36 10.09 -7.45 16.93
C ARG A 36 9.48 -7.59 15.55
N LEU A 37 10.35 -7.54 14.55
CA LEU A 37 9.95 -7.70 13.16
C LEU A 37 9.78 -9.18 12.85
N HIS A 38 8.73 -9.48 12.09
CA HIS A 38 8.55 -10.80 11.50
C HIS A 38 9.11 -10.81 10.07
N HIS A 39 9.58 -11.95 9.61
CA HIS A 39 10.14 -12.09 8.26
C HIS A 39 9.08 -12.03 7.16
N ALA A 40 7.80 -12.30 7.48
CA ALA A 40 6.71 -12.27 6.50
C ALA A 40 5.42 -11.71 7.10
N TYR A 41 4.80 -10.80 6.38
CA TYR A 41 3.49 -10.21 6.66
C TYR A 41 2.52 -10.55 5.52
N LEU A 42 1.27 -10.84 5.85
CA LEU A 42 0.20 -11.06 4.90
C LEU A 42 -0.89 -9.99 5.07
N PHE A 43 -0.96 -9.04 4.14
CA PHE A 43 -1.93 -7.96 4.12
C PHE A 43 -3.18 -8.39 3.34
N CYS A 44 -4.29 -8.56 4.05
CA CYS A 44 -5.56 -9.05 3.50
C CYS A 44 -6.60 -7.93 3.50
N GLY A 45 -7.29 -7.70 2.41
CA GLY A 45 -8.38 -6.72 2.34
C GLY A 45 -8.71 -6.28 0.93
N PRO A 46 -9.80 -5.53 0.73
CA PRO A 46 -10.24 -5.07 -0.58
C PRO A 46 -9.17 -4.24 -1.32
N ARG A 47 -9.42 -3.96 -2.60
CA ARG A 47 -8.59 -3.06 -3.39
C ARG A 47 -8.74 -1.61 -2.88
N GLY A 48 -7.66 -0.81 -2.96
CA GLY A 48 -7.70 0.63 -2.68
C GLY A 48 -7.79 1.04 -1.21
N VAL A 49 -7.63 0.10 -0.25
CA VAL A 49 -7.71 0.35 1.21
C VAL A 49 -6.35 0.63 1.87
N GLY A 50 -5.27 0.78 1.09
CA GLY A 50 -3.95 1.17 1.60
C GLY A 50 -2.95 0.03 1.84
N LYS A 51 -3.19 -1.23 1.40
CA LYS A 51 -2.26 -2.37 1.61
C LYS A 51 -0.84 -2.06 1.10
N THR A 52 -0.68 -1.74 -0.18
CA THR A 52 0.63 -1.47 -0.80
C THR A 52 1.29 -0.21 -0.24
N THR A 53 0.49 0.82 0.09
CA THR A 53 0.96 2.03 0.77
C THR A 53 1.56 1.69 2.14
N THR A 54 0.84 0.92 2.96
CA THR A 54 1.31 0.48 4.28
C THR A 54 2.53 -0.43 4.17
N ALA A 55 2.63 -1.26 3.12
CA ALA A 55 3.82 -2.06 2.84
C ALA A 55 5.06 -1.19 2.58
N ARG A 56 4.92 -0.11 1.81
CA ARG A 56 6.00 0.88 1.61
C ARG A 56 6.36 1.61 2.89
N LEU A 57 5.37 2.00 3.70
CA LEU A 57 5.62 2.62 5.00
C LEU A 57 6.39 1.67 5.94
N LEU A 58 6.07 0.37 5.94
CA LEU A 58 6.84 -0.62 6.67
C LEU A 58 8.28 -0.72 6.14
N ALA A 59 8.47 -0.74 4.82
CA ALA A 59 9.80 -0.75 4.21
C ALA A 59 10.62 0.51 4.57
N MET A 60 10.00 1.70 4.58
CA MET A 60 10.62 2.93 5.06
C MET A 60 10.97 2.85 6.54
N ALA A 61 10.08 2.33 7.37
CA ALA A 61 10.21 2.23 8.82
C ALA A 61 11.40 1.34 9.25
N VAL A 62 11.62 0.22 8.55
CA VAL A 62 12.73 -0.70 8.84
C VAL A 62 14.06 -0.22 8.26
N ASN A 63 14.01 0.61 7.20
CA ASN A 63 15.19 1.06 6.45
C ASN A 63 15.57 2.53 6.67
N CYS A 64 14.80 3.28 7.46
CA CYS A 64 15.11 4.68 7.76
C CYS A 64 16.51 4.82 8.37
N GLU A 65 17.33 5.77 7.89
CA GLU A 65 18.69 6.00 8.40
C GLU A 65 18.71 6.33 9.90
N LYS A 66 17.63 6.90 10.45
CA LYS A 66 17.46 7.16 11.89
C LYS A 66 17.26 5.90 12.74
N GLY A 67 17.17 4.72 12.11
CA GLY A 67 16.95 3.43 12.76
C GLY A 67 15.61 2.82 12.42
N ILE A 68 15.33 1.62 12.97
CA ILE A 68 14.01 0.99 12.91
C ILE A 68 13.06 1.83 13.76
N THR A 69 12.00 2.36 13.19
CA THR A 69 11.11 3.32 13.84
C THR A 69 9.70 3.26 13.27
N PRO A 70 8.64 3.44 14.08
CA PRO A 70 7.28 3.61 13.57
C PRO A 70 7.05 4.96 12.87
N GLN A 71 8.02 5.88 13.00
CA GLN A 71 7.97 7.22 12.39
C GLN A 71 9.16 7.41 11.44
N PRO A 72 9.13 6.82 10.22
CA PRO A 72 10.17 7.05 9.23
C PRO A 72 10.27 8.54 8.90
N CYS A 73 11.51 9.04 8.73
CA CYS A 73 11.72 10.49 8.62
C CYS A 73 11.17 11.10 7.32
N GLY A 74 11.00 10.31 6.26
CA GLY A 74 10.58 10.80 4.94
C GLY A 74 11.63 11.57 4.14
N GLU A 75 12.75 11.97 4.76
CA GLU A 75 13.75 12.90 4.20
C GLU A 75 15.06 12.24 3.81
N CYS A 76 15.46 11.14 4.47
CA CYS A 76 16.71 10.45 4.16
C CYS A 76 16.63 9.75 2.78
N GLU A 77 17.77 9.40 2.22
CA GLU A 77 17.86 8.80 0.89
C GLU A 77 17.01 7.52 0.80
N SER A 78 17.11 6.65 1.79
CA SER A 78 16.33 5.42 1.86
C SER A 78 14.81 5.70 1.87
N CYS A 79 14.32 6.64 2.70
CA CYS A 79 12.90 6.98 2.73
C CYS A 79 12.41 7.54 1.40
N ARG A 80 13.16 8.47 0.78
CA ARG A 80 12.78 9.08 -0.51
C ARG A 80 12.73 8.06 -1.64
N THR A 81 13.79 7.26 -1.79
CA THR A 81 13.85 6.25 -2.86
C THR A 81 12.75 5.20 -2.74
N ILE A 82 12.39 4.80 -1.50
CA ILE A 82 11.27 3.87 -1.26
C ILE A 82 9.93 4.54 -1.60
N GLN A 83 9.72 5.78 -1.20
CA GLN A 83 8.49 6.52 -1.48
C GLN A 83 8.28 6.71 -2.98
N GLU A 84 9.35 7.01 -3.72
CA GLU A 84 9.35 7.17 -5.17
C GLU A 84 9.24 5.82 -5.92
N GLY A 85 9.50 4.69 -5.25
CA GLY A 85 9.50 3.36 -5.86
C GLY A 85 10.80 3.03 -6.62
N ASN A 86 11.89 3.72 -6.31
CA ASN A 86 13.19 3.62 -6.99
C ASN A 86 14.25 2.90 -6.14
N SER A 87 13.89 2.38 -4.97
CA SER A 87 14.84 1.70 -4.09
C SER A 87 15.29 0.36 -4.68
N LEU A 88 16.60 0.09 -4.65
CA LEU A 88 17.19 -1.19 -5.08
C LEU A 88 16.96 -2.33 -4.08
N ASP A 89 16.70 -1.98 -2.82
CA ASP A 89 16.49 -2.94 -1.73
C ASP A 89 15.01 -3.16 -1.40
N VAL A 90 14.09 -2.43 -2.06
CA VAL A 90 12.64 -2.65 -1.96
C VAL A 90 12.10 -3.00 -3.32
N VAL A 91 11.74 -4.26 -3.49
CA VAL A 91 11.29 -4.82 -4.77
C VAL A 91 9.77 -5.02 -4.70
N GLU A 92 9.05 -4.33 -5.58
CA GLU A 92 7.60 -4.49 -5.72
C GLU A 92 7.31 -5.37 -6.94
N ILE A 93 6.54 -6.43 -6.72
CA ILE A 93 6.11 -7.38 -7.75
C ILE A 93 4.59 -7.42 -7.77
N ASP A 94 4.00 -7.11 -8.90
CA ASP A 94 2.59 -7.35 -9.14
C ASP A 94 2.42 -8.78 -9.68
N ALA A 95 1.89 -9.67 -8.86
CA ALA A 95 1.65 -11.05 -9.23
C ALA A 95 0.55 -11.21 -10.29
N ALA A 96 -0.25 -10.18 -10.57
CA ALA A 96 -1.19 -10.20 -11.68
C ALA A 96 -0.47 -10.14 -13.02
N SER A 97 0.65 -9.43 -13.10
CA SER A 97 1.49 -9.29 -14.30
C SER A 97 2.64 -10.31 -14.35
N HIS A 98 3.14 -10.76 -13.18
CA HIS A 98 4.30 -11.62 -12.99
C HIS A 98 3.93 -12.89 -12.23
N ARG A 99 3.15 -13.78 -12.87
CA ARG A 99 2.55 -14.98 -12.24
C ARG A 99 3.45 -16.20 -12.22
N GLY A 100 4.52 -16.19 -13.01
CA GLY A 100 5.29 -17.36 -13.36
C GLY A 100 6.25 -17.85 -12.29
N ILE A 101 6.66 -19.11 -12.44
CA ILE A 101 7.65 -19.73 -11.57
C ILE A 101 9.03 -19.08 -11.74
N ASP A 102 9.35 -18.60 -12.94
CA ASP A 102 10.69 -18.10 -13.26
C ASP A 102 10.97 -16.77 -12.56
N GLU A 103 9.98 -15.88 -12.45
CA GLU A 103 10.08 -14.64 -11.69
C GLU A 103 10.30 -14.92 -10.19
N ILE A 104 9.61 -15.90 -9.64
CA ILE A 104 9.79 -16.29 -8.22
C ILE A 104 11.12 -17.04 -8.01
N ARG A 105 11.61 -17.79 -8.98
CA ARG A 105 12.96 -18.38 -8.94
C ARG A 105 14.04 -17.29 -8.96
N GLU A 106 13.90 -16.30 -9.83
CA GLU A 106 14.81 -15.15 -9.86
C GLU A 106 14.78 -14.37 -8.54
N LEU A 107 13.59 -14.11 -8.00
CA LEU A 107 13.43 -13.52 -6.65
C LEU A 107 14.20 -14.35 -5.62
N ARG A 108 14.04 -15.67 -5.62
CA ARG A 108 14.71 -16.57 -4.65
C ARG A 108 16.24 -16.52 -4.76
N GLU A 109 16.80 -16.38 -5.96
CA GLU A 109 18.24 -16.17 -6.10
C GLU A 109 18.66 -14.80 -5.58
N ARG A 110 17.88 -13.75 -5.83
CA ARG A 110 18.16 -12.38 -5.36
C ARG A 110 18.05 -12.22 -3.84
N VAL A 111 17.19 -13.00 -3.18
CA VAL A 111 17.00 -13.00 -1.72
C VAL A 111 18.28 -13.37 -0.96
N LYS A 112 19.14 -14.20 -1.54
CA LYS A 112 20.42 -14.64 -0.95
C LYS A 112 21.44 -13.51 -0.76
N TYR A 113 21.30 -12.43 -1.54
CA TYR A 113 22.24 -11.30 -1.48
C TYR A 113 21.81 -10.30 -0.41
N VAL A 114 22.77 -9.80 0.34
CA VAL A 114 22.56 -8.74 1.32
C VAL A 114 22.06 -7.44 0.65
N PRO A 115 21.36 -6.57 1.40
CA PRO A 115 20.96 -5.26 0.88
C PRO A 115 22.18 -4.44 0.43
N LEU A 116 21.98 -3.60 -0.58
CA LEU A 116 23.05 -2.74 -1.13
C LEU A 116 23.26 -1.48 -0.30
N GLN A 117 22.18 -0.87 0.17
CA GLN A 117 22.20 0.44 0.86
C GLN A 117 21.37 0.42 2.16
N SER A 118 20.39 -0.46 2.24
CA SER A 118 19.41 -0.53 3.33
C SER A 118 19.82 -1.56 4.41
N ARG A 119 19.07 -1.61 5.55
CA ARG A 119 19.22 -2.68 6.56
C ARG A 119 18.56 -3.98 6.13
N PHE A 120 17.38 -3.84 5.51
CA PHE A 120 16.56 -4.96 5.08
C PHE A 120 16.25 -4.87 3.60
N LYS A 121 16.27 -6.02 2.96
CA LYS A 121 15.70 -6.22 1.64
C LYS A 121 14.22 -6.53 1.80
N VAL A 122 13.35 -5.69 1.24
CA VAL A 122 11.90 -5.84 1.39
C VAL A 122 11.29 -6.25 0.05
N TYR A 123 10.57 -7.35 0.03
CA TYR A 123 9.83 -7.83 -1.14
C TYR A 123 8.33 -7.62 -0.89
N ILE A 124 7.72 -6.74 -1.68
CA ILE A 124 6.28 -6.48 -1.67
C ILE A 124 5.69 -7.22 -2.87
N ILE A 125 4.89 -8.25 -2.61
CA ILE A 125 4.21 -9.04 -3.66
C ILE A 125 2.73 -8.71 -3.58
N ASP A 126 2.27 -7.88 -4.53
CA ASP A 126 0.85 -7.50 -4.60
C ASP A 126 0.05 -8.55 -5.39
N GLU A 127 -1.23 -8.69 -5.03
CA GLU A 127 -2.17 -9.69 -5.53
C GLU A 127 -1.58 -11.12 -5.55
N VAL A 128 -0.89 -11.47 -4.46
CA VAL A 128 -0.12 -12.71 -4.34
C VAL A 128 -0.94 -13.98 -4.66
N HIS A 129 -2.28 -13.94 -4.51
CA HIS A 129 -3.19 -15.04 -4.88
C HIS A 129 -3.20 -15.36 -6.39
N MET A 130 -2.59 -14.48 -7.21
CA MET A 130 -2.47 -14.67 -8.67
C MET A 130 -1.26 -15.51 -9.06
N LEU A 131 -0.36 -15.83 -8.14
CA LEU A 131 0.77 -16.73 -8.40
C LEU A 131 0.31 -18.14 -8.75
N THR A 132 1.06 -18.81 -9.61
CA THR A 132 0.82 -20.23 -9.90
C THR A 132 1.18 -21.11 -8.71
N THR A 133 0.67 -22.34 -8.67
CA THR A 133 0.99 -23.32 -7.61
C THR A 133 2.48 -23.59 -7.52
N GLU A 134 3.17 -23.65 -8.65
CA GLU A 134 4.62 -23.87 -8.73
C GLU A 134 5.39 -22.68 -8.18
N ALA A 135 4.92 -21.44 -8.45
CA ALA A 135 5.48 -20.22 -7.89
C ALA A 135 5.30 -20.16 -6.36
N PHE A 136 4.13 -20.53 -5.84
CA PHE A 136 3.92 -20.67 -4.38
C PHE A 136 4.90 -21.68 -3.77
N ASN A 137 5.05 -22.86 -4.36
CA ASN A 137 5.97 -23.88 -3.86
C ASN A 137 7.44 -23.40 -3.88
N ALA A 138 7.82 -22.58 -4.85
CA ALA A 138 9.15 -21.98 -4.90
C ALA A 138 9.35 -20.93 -3.78
N LEU A 139 8.30 -20.12 -3.48
CA LEU A 139 8.32 -19.11 -2.42
C LEU A 139 8.34 -19.73 -1.02
N LEU A 140 7.65 -20.86 -0.80
CA LEU A 140 7.57 -21.55 0.49
C LEU A 140 8.95 -21.84 1.08
N LYS A 141 9.91 -22.32 0.25
CA LYS A 141 11.27 -22.63 0.73
C LYS A 141 11.96 -21.40 1.36
N THR A 142 11.72 -20.22 0.79
CA THR A 142 12.30 -18.98 1.31
C THR A 142 11.56 -18.47 2.55
N LEU A 143 10.25 -18.71 2.64
CA LEU A 143 9.46 -18.35 3.82
C LEU A 143 9.71 -19.29 5.02
N GLU A 144 10.17 -20.52 4.77
CA GLU A 144 10.56 -21.49 5.82
C GLU A 144 11.92 -21.17 6.44
N GLU A 145 12.88 -20.78 5.60
CA GLU A 145 14.24 -20.44 5.99
C GLU A 145 14.63 -19.06 5.42
N PRO A 146 14.00 -17.98 5.90
CA PRO A 146 14.27 -16.65 5.38
C PRO A 146 15.62 -16.13 5.87
N PRO A 147 16.43 -15.47 5.02
CA PRO A 147 17.61 -14.76 5.48
C PRO A 147 17.23 -13.65 6.48
N GLU A 148 18.04 -13.39 7.48
CA GLU A 148 17.77 -12.42 8.54
C GLU A 148 17.56 -10.98 8.04
N HIS A 149 18.14 -10.66 6.87
CA HIS A 149 18.05 -9.34 6.22
C HIS A 149 16.84 -9.18 5.29
N VAL A 150 15.91 -10.14 5.25
CA VAL A 150 14.77 -10.14 4.31
C VAL A 150 13.44 -10.04 5.03
N ILE A 151 12.56 -9.17 4.49
CA ILE A 151 11.18 -9.05 4.92
C ILE A 151 10.28 -9.20 3.69
N PHE A 152 9.29 -10.10 3.79
CA PHE A 152 8.24 -10.25 2.80
C PHE A 152 6.96 -9.54 3.25
N VAL A 153 6.33 -8.81 2.34
CA VAL A 153 4.98 -8.28 2.51
C VAL A 153 4.13 -8.80 1.35
N LEU A 154 3.30 -9.77 1.65
CA LEU A 154 2.37 -10.38 0.69
C LEU A 154 1.04 -9.65 0.81
N ALA A 155 0.51 -9.09 -0.27
CA ALA A 155 -0.79 -8.43 -0.27
C ALA A 155 -1.78 -9.21 -1.14
N THR A 156 -3.04 -9.30 -0.68
CA THR A 156 -4.09 -10.02 -1.40
C THR A 156 -5.47 -9.43 -1.16
N THR A 157 -6.30 -9.45 -2.19
CA THR A 157 -7.74 -9.20 -2.09
C THR A 157 -8.53 -10.49 -1.80
N GLU A 158 -7.95 -11.67 -2.08
CA GLU A 158 -8.59 -12.97 -1.97
C GLU A 158 -7.82 -13.93 -1.05
N PRO A 159 -7.81 -13.73 0.28
CA PRO A 159 -7.03 -14.54 1.21
C PRO A 159 -7.45 -16.03 1.22
N ARG A 160 -8.67 -16.34 0.82
CA ARG A 160 -9.17 -17.74 0.76
C ARG A 160 -8.54 -18.55 -0.38
N ARG A 161 -7.92 -17.90 -1.36
CA ARG A 161 -7.22 -18.58 -2.47
C ARG A 161 -5.78 -18.93 -2.12
N LEU A 162 -5.27 -18.45 -1.00
CA LEU A 162 -3.90 -18.74 -0.58
C LEU A 162 -3.80 -20.11 0.09
N PRO A 163 -2.73 -20.87 -0.17
CA PRO A 163 -2.44 -22.10 0.55
C PRO A 163 -2.25 -21.83 2.06
N ASP A 164 -2.79 -22.70 2.92
CA ASP A 164 -2.62 -22.62 4.38
C ASP A 164 -1.15 -22.63 4.78
N THR A 165 -0.29 -23.29 4.00
CA THR A 165 1.16 -23.33 4.18
C THR A 165 1.82 -21.96 4.07
N ILE A 166 1.30 -21.05 3.26
CA ILE A 166 1.74 -19.63 3.18
C ILE A 166 1.19 -18.86 4.38
N ILE A 167 -0.13 -18.99 4.64
CA ILE A 167 -0.81 -18.23 5.69
C ILE A 167 -0.19 -18.48 7.05
N SER A 168 0.14 -19.74 7.37
CA SER A 168 0.71 -20.13 8.67
C SER A 168 2.12 -19.58 8.95
N ARG A 169 2.83 -19.10 7.93
CA ARG A 169 4.18 -18.53 8.04
C ARG A 169 4.21 -17.01 8.07
N CYS A 170 3.05 -16.36 7.96
CA CYS A 170 2.92 -14.91 7.89
C CYS A 170 2.17 -14.35 9.09
N VAL A 171 2.54 -13.16 9.52
CA VAL A 171 1.69 -12.35 10.40
C VAL A 171 0.59 -11.74 9.56
N LYS A 172 -0.65 -12.15 9.81
CA LYS A 172 -1.82 -11.67 9.08
C LYS A 172 -2.28 -10.31 9.60
N ILE A 173 -2.36 -9.33 8.71
CA ILE A 173 -2.86 -7.97 8.95
C ILE A 173 -4.10 -7.76 8.08
N ILE A 174 -5.21 -7.35 8.69
CA ILE A 174 -6.51 -7.22 8.00
C ILE A 174 -6.80 -5.76 7.74
N PHE A 175 -6.98 -5.42 6.48
CA PHE A 175 -7.43 -4.11 6.01
C PHE A 175 -8.93 -4.17 5.72
N ASN A 176 -9.69 -3.26 6.31
CA ASN A 176 -11.13 -3.19 6.10
C ASN A 176 -11.49 -2.15 5.03
N PRO A 177 -12.68 -2.26 4.40
CA PRO A 177 -13.24 -1.15 3.63
C PRO A 177 -13.28 0.11 4.51
N LEU A 178 -13.00 1.26 3.91
CA LEU A 178 -13.00 2.52 4.64
C LEU A 178 -14.44 2.96 4.98
N PRO A 179 -14.68 3.47 6.19
CA PRO A 179 -15.95 4.12 6.52
C PRO A 179 -16.23 5.32 5.60
N GLU A 180 -17.50 5.53 5.24
CA GLU A 180 -17.92 6.62 4.35
C GLU A 180 -17.43 7.98 4.86
N GLU A 181 -17.60 8.25 6.15
CA GLU A 181 -17.19 9.51 6.78
C GLU A 181 -15.67 9.74 6.71
N ALA A 182 -14.89 8.67 6.82
CA ALA A 182 -13.43 8.74 6.72
C ALA A 182 -12.96 9.06 5.29
N VAL A 183 -13.67 8.53 4.29
CA VAL A 183 -13.43 8.84 2.88
C VAL A 183 -13.80 10.28 2.59
N VAL A 184 -15.00 10.74 3.00
CA VAL A 184 -15.48 12.11 2.83
C VAL A 184 -14.47 13.10 3.40
N LYS A 185 -14.08 12.94 4.67
CA LYS A 185 -13.11 13.82 5.33
C LYS A 185 -11.79 13.92 4.56
N LYS A 186 -11.30 12.80 4.02
CA LYS A 186 -10.05 12.82 3.23
C LYS A 186 -10.23 13.51 1.89
N LEU A 187 -11.36 13.33 1.22
CA LEU A 187 -11.67 14.00 -0.04
C LEU A 187 -11.81 15.52 0.13
N GLU A 188 -12.45 15.97 1.22
CA GLU A 188 -12.55 17.40 1.57
C GLU A 188 -11.17 18.04 1.80
N GLU A 189 -10.29 17.31 2.53
CA GLU A 189 -8.90 17.74 2.72
C GLU A 189 -8.19 17.92 1.37
N ILE A 190 -8.28 16.91 0.49
CA ILE A 190 -7.66 16.92 -0.83
C ILE A 190 -8.24 18.07 -1.66
N ALA A 191 -9.56 18.21 -1.78
CA ALA A 191 -10.21 19.25 -2.58
C ALA A 191 -9.79 20.66 -2.13
N ARG A 192 -9.74 20.89 -0.80
CA ARG A 192 -9.28 22.16 -0.23
C ARG A 192 -7.84 22.48 -0.60
N GLU A 193 -6.94 21.50 -0.53
CA GLU A 193 -5.53 21.70 -0.87
C GLU A 193 -5.29 21.85 -2.39
N GLU A 194 -6.18 21.25 -3.21
CA GLU A 194 -6.19 21.45 -4.68
C GLU A 194 -6.90 22.77 -5.08
N GLY A 195 -7.50 23.51 -4.12
CA GLY A 195 -8.16 24.78 -4.37
C GLY A 195 -9.53 24.68 -5.02
N ALA A 196 -10.16 23.50 -4.97
CA ALA A 196 -11.44 23.26 -5.63
C ALA A 196 -12.64 23.55 -4.71
N ALA A 197 -13.65 24.20 -5.25
CA ALA A 197 -14.94 24.42 -4.62
C ALA A 197 -15.91 23.30 -5.02
N ILE A 198 -16.25 22.43 -4.07
CA ILE A 198 -17.10 21.25 -4.29
C ILE A 198 -18.13 21.21 -3.15
N GLU A 199 -19.41 20.95 -3.49
CA GLU A 199 -20.45 20.79 -2.48
C GLU A 199 -20.25 19.53 -1.62
N GLU A 200 -20.64 19.58 -0.35
CA GLU A 200 -20.46 18.49 0.60
C GLU A 200 -21.12 17.18 0.13
N GLU A 201 -22.30 17.29 -0.45
CA GLU A 201 -23.08 16.17 -0.98
C GLU A 201 -22.33 15.38 -2.08
N VAL A 202 -21.45 16.03 -2.82
CA VAL A 202 -20.62 15.41 -3.86
C VAL A 202 -19.61 14.44 -3.25
N PHE A 203 -18.99 14.80 -2.10
CA PHE A 203 -18.06 13.91 -1.42
C PHE A 203 -18.76 12.65 -0.91
N TYR A 204 -20.00 12.78 -0.41
CA TYR A 204 -20.81 11.62 -0.03
C TYR A 204 -21.19 10.75 -1.24
N LEU A 205 -21.49 11.35 -2.40
CA LEU A 205 -21.75 10.61 -3.64
C LEU A 205 -20.51 9.79 -4.03
N ILE A 206 -19.32 10.40 -4.02
CA ILE A 206 -18.05 9.73 -4.34
C ILE A 206 -17.79 8.59 -3.35
N ALA A 207 -17.89 8.85 -2.05
CA ALA A 207 -17.60 7.86 -1.00
C ALA A 207 -18.48 6.61 -1.14
N ARG A 208 -19.78 6.79 -1.42
CA ARG A 208 -20.72 5.67 -1.67
C ARG A 208 -20.36 4.88 -2.93
N LYS A 209 -20.06 5.58 -4.05
CA LYS A 209 -19.66 4.92 -5.30
C LYS A 209 -18.34 4.17 -5.17
N ALA A 210 -17.40 4.71 -4.40
CA ALA A 210 -16.09 4.10 -4.16
C ALA A 210 -16.15 2.84 -3.26
N GLY A 211 -17.25 2.63 -2.51
CA GLY A 211 -17.47 1.41 -1.72
C GLY A 211 -16.36 1.10 -0.71
N GLY A 212 -15.75 2.14 -0.11
CA GLY A 212 -14.67 2.02 0.87
C GLY A 212 -13.27 1.90 0.27
N SER A 213 -13.10 2.17 -1.02
CA SER A 213 -11.79 2.25 -1.70
C SER A 213 -11.35 3.71 -1.82
N MET A 214 -10.28 4.11 -1.10
CA MET A 214 -9.73 5.47 -1.22
C MET A 214 -9.19 5.74 -2.62
N ARG A 215 -8.51 4.77 -3.23
CA ARG A 215 -7.96 4.93 -4.58
C ARG A 215 -9.03 5.22 -5.63
N ASP A 216 -10.20 4.56 -5.53
CA ASP A 216 -11.29 4.78 -6.46
C ASP A 216 -11.99 6.11 -6.15
N ALA A 217 -12.09 6.49 -4.87
CA ALA A 217 -12.59 7.80 -4.45
C ALA A 217 -11.71 8.95 -4.95
N GLU A 218 -10.40 8.84 -4.80
CA GLU A 218 -9.44 9.82 -5.33
C GLU A 218 -9.50 9.91 -6.87
N GLY A 219 -9.69 8.77 -7.56
CA GLY A 219 -9.86 8.75 -9.02
C GLY A 219 -11.15 9.43 -9.48
N MET A 220 -12.26 9.29 -8.73
CA MET A 220 -13.51 10.00 -9.00
C MET A 220 -13.39 11.50 -8.71
N LEU A 221 -12.74 11.87 -7.60
CA LEU A 221 -12.44 13.28 -7.31
C LEU A 221 -11.61 13.92 -8.42
N GLU A 222 -10.60 13.20 -8.91
CA GLU A 222 -9.75 13.67 -10.03
C GLU A 222 -10.56 13.96 -11.29
N GLN A 223 -11.58 13.14 -11.61
CA GLN A 223 -12.49 13.38 -12.72
C GLN A 223 -13.33 14.66 -12.52
N ILE A 224 -13.81 14.88 -11.30
CA ILE A 224 -14.56 16.11 -10.96
C ILE A 224 -13.66 17.35 -11.07
N LEU A 225 -12.42 17.28 -10.55
CA LEU A 225 -11.47 18.39 -10.65
C LEU A 225 -11.08 18.72 -12.10
N ALA A 226 -11.10 17.72 -12.97
CA ALA A 226 -10.81 17.93 -14.41
C ALA A 226 -11.96 18.59 -15.18
N TRP A 227 -13.18 18.68 -14.61
CA TRP A 227 -14.35 19.26 -15.27
C TRP A 227 -14.25 20.77 -15.44
N GLY A 228 -13.67 21.49 -14.48
CA GLY A 228 -13.44 22.94 -14.57
C GLY A 228 -13.54 23.66 -13.23
N GLU A 229 -13.04 24.90 -13.21
CA GLU A 229 -12.80 25.67 -11.97
C GLU A 229 -13.75 26.88 -11.82
N GLU A 230 -14.66 27.16 -12.77
CA GLU A 230 -15.39 28.45 -12.79
C GLU A 230 -16.57 28.53 -11.80
N GLU A 231 -17.16 27.40 -11.39
CA GLU A 231 -18.25 27.34 -10.39
C GLU A 231 -18.08 26.13 -9.48
N PRO A 232 -18.61 26.20 -8.23
CA PRO A 232 -18.65 25.04 -7.32
C PRO A 232 -19.37 23.88 -8.02
N VAL A 233 -18.74 22.69 -7.97
CA VAL A 233 -19.36 21.49 -8.56
C VAL A 233 -20.48 21.03 -7.64
N ASP A 234 -21.73 21.10 -8.16
CA ASP A 234 -22.92 20.64 -7.46
C ASP A 234 -23.16 19.13 -7.68
N LEU A 235 -24.13 18.60 -6.91
CA LEU A 235 -24.48 17.17 -6.95
C LEU A 235 -25.00 16.73 -8.34
N ALA A 236 -25.71 17.61 -9.07
CA ALA A 236 -26.26 17.29 -10.37
C ALA A 236 -25.13 17.13 -11.40
N THR A 237 -24.20 18.06 -11.43
CA THR A 237 -23.00 18.02 -12.29
C THR A 237 -22.14 16.80 -11.96
N ALA A 238 -21.85 16.56 -10.67
CA ALA A 238 -21.08 15.39 -10.24
C ALA A 238 -21.72 14.06 -10.66
N SER A 239 -23.06 13.98 -10.61
CA SER A 239 -23.80 12.79 -11.04
C SER A 239 -23.74 12.53 -12.56
N LEU A 240 -23.48 13.56 -13.36
CA LEU A 240 -23.29 13.41 -14.81
C LEU A 240 -21.85 13.00 -15.17
N ILE A 241 -20.87 13.41 -14.35
CA ILE A 241 -19.46 13.10 -14.57
C ILE A 241 -19.13 11.65 -14.15
N LEU A 242 -19.70 11.20 -13.05
CA LEU A 242 -19.44 9.90 -12.42
C LEU A 242 -20.49 8.83 -12.77
#